data_afed05d4ed2764e93187b5e933dda53c
#
_entry.id   afed05d4ed2764e93187b5e933dda53c
#
_cell.length_a   1.000
_cell.length_b   1.000
_cell.length_c   1.000
_cell.angle_alpha   90.00
_cell.angle_beta   90.00
_cell.angle_gamma   90.00
#
_symmetry.space_group_name_H-M   'P 1'
#
loop_
_entity.id
_entity.type
_entity.pdbx_description
1 polymer ?
#
loop_
_entity_poly.entity_id
_entity_poly.type
_entity_poly.pdbx_seq_one_letter_code
_entity_poly.pdbx_strand_id
1 'polypeptide(L)'
;MNDLYNGDRAVRKNAAVEMTAGLTDNNHILTHIFNTLAADKMITDRLRKHPSWINAMNLHNELQNKTVDTLIEAVTSRYDIVHRYYLVKRRLLGLDKLEHFDRYAPLPSLPTKEIDWRSCRETVLRSFAEFSPRMAEIAEMFFARNWIHAPIGEGKRGGAFAHPCVPEVHPYVLVNYTGSLRDVSTVAHELGHGVHQFLAAAQGHFNSDTPLPLAETASVFAELLVFNSQLALLTSDEERRAFICQKLESIFATVFRQTAMNRFEQLMHEGRRSHGELSSAKLSEYWLTTQRAMFGDTVQLGDDYGIWWSYIPHFLSTPGYVYSYAFGELLVLALYGLYRQEGEPFVAKYLELLAAGGSRSPYELLQPFGIDLDSPAFWQKGLTVIEEMLTRVE
;
A
#
# COMPACT_ATOMS: atom_id res chain seq x y z
N MET A 1 -4.74 -8.04 17.72
CA MET A 1 -4.45 -7.86 16.26
C MET A 1 -3.74 -9.06 15.66
N ASN A 2 -2.64 -9.56 16.24
CA ASN A 2 -1.91 -10.72 15.67
C ASN A 2 -2.77 -11.95 15.50
N ASP A 3 -3.66 -12.24 16.43
CA ASP A 3 -4.56 -13.40 16.39
C ASP A 3 -5.62 -13.35 15.27
N LEU A 4 -5.84 -12.19 14.66
CA LEU A 4 -6.67 -12.11 13.46
C LEU A 4 -6.04 -12.85 12.26
N TYR A 5 -4.71 -13.05 12.27
CA TYR A 5 -3.99 -13.79 11.22
C TYR A 5 -3.76 -15.26 11.58
N ASN A 6 -4.35 -15.75 12.67
CA ASN A 6 -4.21 -17.15 13.08
C ASN A 6 -4.88 -18.10 12.07
N GLY A 7 -4.30 -19.27 11.85
CA GLY A 7 -4.89 -20.32 11.00
C GLY A 7 -6.22 -20.85 11.54
N ASP A 8 -6.39 -20.89 12.87
CA ASP A 8 -7.64 -21.33 13.51
C ASP A 8 -8.71 -20.22 13.43
N ARG A 9 -9.84 -20.57 12.81
CA ARG A 9 -10.99 -19.66 12.65
C ARG A 9 -11.60 -19.19 13.97
N ALA A 10 -11.61 -20.06 14.99
CA ALA A 10 -12.17 -19.73 16.31
C ALA A 10 -11.29 -18.66 17.00
N VAL A 11 -9.98 -18.77 16.88
CA VAL A 11 -9.03 -17.79 17.40
C VAL A 11 -9.23 -16.44 16.70
N ARG A 12 -9.35 -16.41 15.34
CA ARG A 12 -9.64 -15.17 14.60
C ARG A 12 -10.94 -14.52 15.01
N LYS A 13 -12.01 -15.32 15.17
CA LYS A 13 -13.31 -14.85 15.63
C LYS A 13 -13.22 -14.21 17.01
N ASN A 14 -12.60 -14.91 17.97
CA ASN A 14 -12.42 -14.39 19.32
C ASN A 14 -11.60 -13.08 19.33
N ALA A 15 -10.53 -13.01 18.56
CA ALA A 15 -9.75 -11.78 18.41
C ALA A 15 -10.57 -10.61 17.87
N ALA A 16 -11.46 -10.85 16.91
CA ALA A 16 -12.36 -9.83 16.38
C ALA A 16 -13.38 -9.37 17.42
N VAL A 17 -13.97 -10.30 18.18
CA VAL A 17 -14.91 -10.00 19.27
C VAL A 17 -14.25 -9.14 20.35
N GLU A 18 -13.07 -9.54 20.83
CA GLU A 18 -12.32 -8.80 21.87
C GLU A 18 -11.90 -7.41 21.39
N MET A 19 -11.46 -7.31 20.14
CA MET A 19 -11.14 -6.01 19.55
C MET A 19 -12.35 -5.11 19.47
N THR A 20 -13.49 -5.62 19.00
CA THR A 20 -14.75 -4.88 18.93
C THR A 20 -15.21 -4.43 20.32
N ALA A 21 -15.13 -5.30 21.33
CA ALA A 21 -15.47 -4.97 22.69
C ALA A 21 -14.62 -3.80 23.22
N GLY A 22 -13.30 -3.89 23.09
CA GLY A 22 -12.39 -2.82 23.53
C GLY A 22 -12.62 -1.48 22.82
N LEU A 23 -12.95 -1.48 21.53
CA LEU A 23 -13.32 -0.27 20.79
C LEU A 23 -14.67 0.30 21.29
N THR A 24 -15.63 -0.57 21.54
CA THR A 24 -16.98 -0.21 22.00
C THR A 24 -16.94 0.43 23.39
N ASP A 25 -16.16 -0.10 24.31
CA ASP A 25 -15.96 0.44 25.66
C ASP A 25 -15.40 1.87 25.65
N ASN A 26 -14.60 2.20 24.63
CA ASN A 26 -14.02 3.53 24.45
C ASN A 26 -14.74 4.40 23.42
N ASN A 27 -15.87 3.95 22.92
CA ASN A 27 -16.57 4.57 21.77
C ASN A 27 -16.86 6.06 21.96
N HIS A 28 -17.33 6.49 23.13
CA HIS A 28 -17.66 7.89 23.39
C HIS A 28 -16.43 8.80 23.33
N ILE A 29 -15.29 8.35 23.86
CA ILE A 29 -14.02 9.11 23.82
C ILE A 29 -13.51 9.17 22.39
N LEU A 30 -13.49 8.02 21.68
CA LEU A 30 -13.03 7.94 20.29
C LEU A 30 -13.91 8.83 19.37
N THR A 31 -15.21 8.78 19.54
CA THR A 31 -16.15 9.62 18.79
C THR A 31 -15.87 11.11 19.05
N HIS A 32 -15.63 11.50 20.30
CA HIS A 32 -15.28 12.89 20.63
C HIS A 32 -13.97 13.33 20.01
N ILE A 33 -12.93 12.51 20.07
CA ILE A 33 -11.63 12.80 19.45
C ILE A 33 -11.78 13.02 17.93
N PHE A 34 -12.46 12.10 17.23
CA PHE A 34 -12.67 12.23 15.78
C PHE A 34 -13.46 13.49 15.42
N ASN A 35 -14.52 13.81 16.14
CA ASN A 35 -15.27 15.05 15.92
C ASN A 35 -14.44 16.31 16.18
N THR A 36 -13.60 16.29 17.20
CA THR A 36 -12.74 17.43 17.54
C THR A 36 -11.69 17.67 16.48
N LEU A 37 -11.00 16.61 16.04
CA LEU A 37 -9.99 16.72 14.97
C LEU A 37 -10.61 17.10 13.62
N ALA A 38 -11.78 16.56 13.29
CA ALA A 38 -12.50 16.95 12.08
C ALA A 38 -12.96 18.41 12.13
N ALA A 39 -13.36 18.92 13.31
CA ALA A 39 -13.70 20.32 13.50
C ALA A 39 -12.49 21.24 13.38
N ASP A 40 -11.36 20.89 14.01
CA ASP A 40 -10.11 21.64 13.91
C ASP A 40 -9.66 21.74 12.47
N LYS A 41 -9.64 20.60 11.76
CA LYS A 41 -9.35 20.59 10.32
C LYS A 41 -10.30 21.48 9.52
N MET A 42 -11.61 21.39 9.76
CA MET A 42 -12.62 22.23 9.08
C MET A 42 -12.34 23.73 9.29
N ILE A 43 -11.99 24.13 10.51
CA ILE A 43 -11.66 25.54 10.85
C ILE A 43 -10.37 25.94 10.14
N THR A 44 -9.33 25.12 10.20
CA THR A 44 -8.05 25.37 9.54
C THR A 44 -8.20 25.48 8.02
N ASP A 45 -8.93 24.58 7.39
CA ASP A 45 -9.21 24.60 5.96
C ASP A 45 -9.93 25.89 5.55
N ARG A 46 -10.93 26.33 6.35
CA ARG A 46 -11.64 27.58 6.11
C ARG A 46 -10.71 28.80 6.22
N LEU A 47 -9.88 28.87 7.25
CA LEU A 47 -8.94 29.97 7.47
C LEU A 47 -7.90 30.04 6.35
N ARG A 48 -7.45 28.90 5.86
CA ARG A 48 -6.49 28.77 4.75
C ARG A 48 -7.15 28.80 3.36
N LYS A 49 -8.47 28.90 3.30
CA LYS A 49 -9.27 28.95 2.06
C LYS A 49 -9.14 27.70 1.19
N HIS A 50 -8.97 26.55 1.80
CA HIS A 50 -9.03 25.29 1.06
C HIS A 50 -10.47 24.98 0.62
N PRO A 51 -10.71 24.69 -0.68
CA PRO A 51 -12.05 24.50 -1.23
C PRO A 51 -12.72 23.18 -0.76
N SER A 52 -11.94 22.20 -0.37
CA SER A 52 -12.43 20.88 0.07
C SER A 52 -11.62 20.36 1.24
N TRP A 53 -12.12 19.32 1.91
CA TRP A 53 -11.45 18.68 3.03
C TRP A 53 -10.10 18.05 2.67
N ILE A 54 -9.92 17.58 1.43
CA ILE A 54 -8.73 16.88 0.97
C ILE A 54 -7.69 17.82 0.32
N ASN A 55 -8.09 19.06 -0.01
CA ASN A 55 -7.23 19.96 -0.80
C ASN A 55 -5.87 20.24 -0.16
N ALA A 56 -5.81 20.37 1.17
CA ALA A 56 -4.53 20.57 1.88
C ALA A 56 -3.55 19.42 1.65
N MET A 57 -4.05 18.18 1.67
CA MET A 57 -3.23 16.97 1.41
C MET A 57 -2.84 16.90 -0.08
N ASN A 58 -3.76 17.19 -0.99
CA ASN A 58 -3.46 17.19 -2.42
C ASN A 58 -2.36 18.21 -2.75
N LEU A 59 -2.44 19.41 -2.15
CA LEU A 59 -1.40 20.43 -2.31
C LEU A 59 -0.04 19.97 -1.72
N HIS A 60 -0.05 19.31 -0.55
CA HIS A 60 1.16 18.74 0.05
C HIS A 60 1.80 17.67 -0.85
N ASN A 61 0.98 16.89 -1.53
CA ASN A 61 1.41 15.84 -2.47
C ASN A 61 1.69 16.37 -3.89
N GLU A 62 1.60 17.69 -4.12
CA GLU A 62 1.75 18.32 -5.43
C GLU A 62 0.77 17.78 -6.48
N LEU A 63 -0.43 17.41 -6.06
CA LEU A 63 -1.48 16.85 -6.90
C LEU A 63 -2.68 17.78 -7.02
N GLN A 64 -3.31 17.78 -8.19
CA GLN A 64 -4.59 18.45 -8.41
C GLN A 64 -5.74 17.62 -7.82
N ASN A 65 -6.81 18.28 -7.38
CA ASN A 65 -8.01 17.59 -6.87
C ASN A 65 -8.58 16.64 -7.93
N LYS A 66 -8.63 17.07 -9.18
CA LYS A 66 -9.12 16.24 -10.31
C LYS A 66 -8.36 14.92 -10.45
N THR A 67 -7.05 14.94 -10.29
CA THR A 67 -6.22 13.73 -10.35
C THR A 67 -6.63 12.72 -9.29
N VAL A 68 -6.83 13.19 -8.05
CA VAL A 68 -7.22 12.34 -6.93
C VAL A 68 -8.66 11.83 -7.10
N ASP A 69 -9.57 12.68 -7.54
CA ASP A 69 -10.95 12.28 -7.84
C ASP A 69 -10.98 11.20 -8.93
N THR A 70 -10.20 11.38 -10.01
CA THR A 70 -10.09 10.39 -11.11
C THR A 70 -9.54 9.05 -10.62
N LEU A 71 -8.51 9.06 -9.77
CA LEU A 71 -7.99 7.84 -9.14
C LEU A 71 -9.06 7.12 -8.33
N ILE A 72 -9.74 7.85 -7.42
CA ILE A 72 -10.77 7.27 -6.55
C ILE A 72 -11.93 6.68 -7.36
N GLU A 73 -12.38 7.39 -8.39
CA GLU A 73 -13.42 6.90 -9.30
C GLU A 73 -12.98 5.65 -10.08
N ALA A 74 -11.75 5.63 -10.59
CA ALA A 74 -11.21 4.46 -11.27
C ALA A 74 -11.19 3.23 -10.37
N VAL A 75 -10.71 3.36 -9.12
CA VAL A 75 -10.64 2.24 -8.17
C VAL A 75 -12.04 1.78 -7.73
N THR A 76 -12.93 2.72 -7.40
CA THR A 76 -14.28 2.36 -6.95
C THR A 76 -15.11 1.69 -8.05
N SER A 77 -14.88 2.04 -9.31
CA SER A 77 -15.54 1.40 -10.46
C SER A 77 -15.13 -0.06 -10.66
N ARG A 78 -14.04 -0.53 -10.00
CA ARG A 78 -13.48 -1.87 -10.14
C ARG A 78 -13.51 -2.68 -8.84
N TYR A 79 -14.45 -2.42 -7.97
CA TYR A 79 -14.68 -3.27 -6.79
C TYR A 79 -15.08 -4.71 -7.14
N ASP A 80 -15.51 -4.97 -8.39
CA ASP A 80 -15.71 -6.32 -8.92
C ASP A 80 -14.46 -7.21 -8.76
N ILE A 81 -13.26 -6.67 -8.91
CA ILE A 81 -12.00 -7.39 -8.69
C ILE A 81 -11.91 -7.92 -7.25
N VAL A 82 -12.29 -7.10 -6.27
CA VAL A 82 -12.33 -7.52 -4.86
C VAL A 82 -13.37 -8.61 -4.63
N HIS A 83 -14.56 -8.44 -5.20
CA HIS A 83 -15.63 -9.44 -5.08
C HIS A 83 -15.20 -10.79 -5.64
N ARG A 84 -14.65 -10.83 -6.83
CA ARG A 84 -14.15 -12.05 -7.49
C ARG A 84 -13.07 -12.73 -6.63
N TYR A 85 -12.11 -11.97 -6.11
CA TYR A 85 -11.06 -12.54 -5.24
C TYR A 85 -11.61 -13.17 -3.98
N TYR A 86 -12.53 -12.51 -3.25
CA TYR A 86 -13.07 -13.10 -2.02
C TYR A 86 -13.93 -14.34 -2.28
N LEU A 87 -14.51 -14.50 -3.47
CA LEU A 87 -15.11 -15.77 -3.89
C LEU A 87 -14.05 -16.87 -4.06
N VAL A 88 -12.87 -16.54 -4.63
CA VAL A 88 -11.73 -17.46 -4.70
C VAL A 88 -11.25 -17.82 -3.29
N LYS A 89 -11.00 -16.83 -2.43
CA LYS A 89 -10.55 -17.06 -1.04
C LYS A 89 -11.51 -17.94 -0.27
N ARG A 90 -12.81 -17.72 -0.40
CA ARG A 90 -13.85 -18.53 0.21
C ARG A 90 -13.72 -20.02 -0.18
N ARG A 91 -13.53 -20.30 -1.49
CA ARG A 91 -13.31 -21.67 -1.99
C ARG A 91 -12.04 -22.29 -1.43
N LEU A 92 -10.92 -21.55 -1.42
CA LEU A 92 -9.64 -22.03 -0.93
C LEU A 92 -9.65 -22.34 0.57
N LEU A 93 -10.43 -21.60 1.35
CA LEU A 93 -10.62 -21.85 2.79
C LEU A 93 -11.68 -22.90 3.10
N GLY A 94 -12.42 -23.41 2.09
CA GLY A 94 -13.49 -24.39 2.28
C GLY A 94 -14.66 -23.87 3.13
N LEU A 95 -14.97 -22.56 3.06
CA LEU A 95 -16.01 -21.93 3.87
C LEU A 95 -17.28 -21.67 3.04
N ASP A 96 -18.43 -21.85 3.66
CA ASP A 96 -19.73 -21.51 3.03
C ASP A 96 -19.86 -19.99 2.87
N LYS A 97 -19.36 -19.21 3.82
CA LYS A 97 -19.32 -17.75 3.81
C LYS A 97 -18.12 -17.21 4.57
N LEU A 98 -17.63 -16.04 4.13
CA LEU A 98 -16.59 -15.30 4.80
C LEU A 98 -17.22 -14.24 5.70
N GLU A 99 -16.80 -14.22 6.96
CA GLU A 99 -17.01 -13.11 7.88
C GLU A 99 -15.86 -12.12 7.81
N HIS A 100 -16.02 -10.91 8.32
CA HIS A 100 -15.01 -9.86 8.25
C HIS A 100 -13.63 -10.28 8.80
N PHE A 101 -13.57 -11.18 9.80
CA PHE A 101 -12.34 -11.72 10.35
C PHE A 101 -11.69 -12.82 9.49
N ASP A 102 -12.45 -13.46 8.59
CA ASP A 102 -11.89 -14.49 7.69
C ASP A 102 -11.04 -13.89 6.56
N ARG A 103 -11.17 -12.58 6.29
CA ARG A 103 -10.32 -11.89 5.31
C ARG A 103 -8.83 -11.93 5.67
N TYR A 104 -8.50 -12.08 6.96
CA TYR A 104 -7.13 -12.20 7.46
C TYR A 104 -6.60 -13.64 7.49
N ALA A 105 -7.46 -14.63 7.25
CA ALA A 105 -7.07 -16.04 7.30
C ALA A 105 -5.90 -16.31 6.35
N PRO A 106 -4.81 -16.93 6.83
CA PRO A 106 -3.72 -17.34 5.97
C PRO A 106 -4.23 -18.43 5.02
N LEU A 107 -3.75 -18.38 3.78
CA LEU A 107 -4.05 -19.42 2.81
C LEU A 107 -3.17 -20.64 3.06
N PRO A 108 -3.71 -21.87 2.91
CA PRO A 108 -2.92 -23.08 2.94
C PRO A 108 -1.91 -23.07 1.77
N SER A 109 -0.85 -23.88 1.90
CA SER A 109 0.12 -24.13 0.82
C SER A 109 1.12 -23.01 0.51
N LEU A 110 1.28 -21.99 1.37
CA LEU A 110 2.42 -21.09 1.24
C LEU A 110 3.72 -21.83 1.58
N PRO A 111 4.79 -21.65 0.78
CA PRO A 111 6.08 -22.26 1.11
C PRO A 111 6.57 -21.79 2.48
N THR A 112 6.94 -22.74 3.33
CA THR A 112 7.47 -22.48 4.69
C THR A 112 8.99 -22.61 4.75
N LYS A 113 9.65 -22.83 3.59
CA LYS A 113 11.10 -22.98 3.53
C LYS A 113 11.79 -21.67 3.94
N GLU A 114 12.66 -21.78 4.94
CA GLU A 114 13.50 -20.66 5.34
C GLU A 114 14.52 -20.31 4.24
N ILE A 115 14.61 -19.04 3.92
CA ILE A 115 15.53 -18.46 2.94
C ILE A 115 16.64 -17.77 3.72
N ASP A 116 17.87 -18.26 3.64
CA ASP A 116 19.00 -17.62 4.29
C ASP A 116 19.34 -16.25 3.68
N TRP A 117 20.08 -15.42 4.41
CA TRP A 117 20.43 -14.06 4.01
C TRP A 117 21.21 -14.02 2.68
N ARG A 118 22.07 -15.01 2.43
CA ARG A 118 22.85 -15.10 1.19
C ARG A 118 21.91 -15.34 0.00
N SER A 119 21.00 -16.30 0.12
CA SER A 119 19.99 -16.60 -0.90
C SER A 119 19.05 -15.41 -1.15
N CYS A 120 18.69 -14.66 -0.10
CA CYS A 120 17.93 -13.42 -0.21
C CYS A 120 18.70 -12.40 -1.07
N ARG A 121 19.98 -12.11 -0.71
CA ARG A 121 20.85 -11.21 -1.48
C ARG A 121 20.94 -11.61 -2.96
N GLU A 122 21.25 -12.89 -3.22
CA GLU A 122 21.38 -13.42 -4.58
C GLU A 122 20.09 -13.25 -5.39
N THR A 123 18.93 -13.48 -4.77
CA THR A 123 17.62 -13.31 -5.41
C THR A 123 17.33 -11.86 -5.74
N VAL A 124 17.53 -10.94 -4.80
CA VAL A 124 17.27 -9.51 -4.99
C VAL A 124 18.20 -8.94 -6.07
N LEU A 125 19.50 -9.20 -5.96
CA LEU A 125 20.47 -8.66 -6.93
C LEU A 125 20.26 -9.19 -8.34
N ARG A 126 19.94 -10.47 -8.50
CA ARG A 126 19.60 -11.05 -9.80
C ARG A 126 18.36 -10.39 -10.38
N SER A 127 17.28 -10.24 -9.59
CA SER A 127 16.04 -9.61 -10.05
C SER A 127 16.25 -8.15 -10.48
N PHE A 128 17.11 -7.43 -9.76
CA PHE A 128 17.46 -6.06 -10.11
C PHE A 128 18.36 -6.00 -11.35
N ALA A 129 19.30 -6.93 -11.51
CA ALA A 129 20.18 -7.00 -12.67
C ALA A 129 19.44 -7.34 -13.97
N GLU A 130 18.42 -8.20 -13.90
CA GLU A 130 17.54 -8.52 -15.03
C GLU A 130 16.76 -7.30 -15.53
N PHE A 131 16.42 -6.36 -14.63
CA PHE A 131 15.80 -5.09 -14.98
C PHE A 131 16.84 -4.03 -15.39
N SER A 132 17.84 -3.80 -14.54
CA SER A 132 18.86 -2.76 -14.74
C SER A 132 20.17 -3.14 -14.03
N PRO A 133 21.29 -3.33 -14.77
CA PRO A 133 22.61 -3.52 -14.16
C PRO A 133 22.96 -2.40 -13.17
N ARG A 134 22.59 -1.15 -13.49
CA ARG A 134 22.85 0.00 -12.61
C ARG A 134 22.11 -0.08 -11.29
N MET A 135 20.85 -0.53 -11.30
CA MET A 135 20.06 -0.74 -10.08
C MET A 135 20.69 -1.82 -9.20
N ALA A 136 21.14 -2.92 -9.80
CA ALA A 136 21.83 -3.99 -9.08
C ALA A 136 23.18 -3.55 -8.50
N GLU A 137 23.98 -2.76 -9.23
CA GLU A 137 25.25 -2.19 -8.74
C GLU A 137 25.03 -1.33 -7.48
N ILE A 138 24.01 -0.47 -7.48
CA ILE A 138 23.69 0.36 -6.32
C ILE A 138 23.24 -0.52 -5.15
N ALA A 139 22.32 -1.47 -5.38
CA ALA A 139 21.86 -2.39 -4.35
C ALA A 139 23.01 -3.23 -3.76
N GLU A 140 23.97 -3.68 -4.59
CA GLU A 140 25.16 -4.40 -4.12
C GLU A 140 25.99 -3.58 -3.14
N MET A 141 26.09 -2.26 -3.31
CA MET A 141 26.83 -1.41 -2.35
C MET A 141 26.21 -1.49 -0.95
N PHE A 142 24.89 -1.59 -0.83
CA PHE A 142 24.21 -1.73 0.46
C PHE A 142 24.61 -3.04 1.17
N PHE A 143 24.73 -4.13 0.43
CA PHE A 143 25.18 -5.41 1.00
C PHE A 143 26.69 -5.39 1.31
N ALA A 144 27.51 -4.93 0.36
CA ALA A 144 28.96 -5.00 0.48
C ALA A 144 29.53 -4.04 1.54
N ARG A 145 28.86 -2.90 1.77
CA ARG A 145 29.32 -1.85 2.70
C ARG A 145 28.58 -1.85 4.03
N ASN A 146 27.76 -2.88 4.29
CA ASN A 146 26.95 -3.02 5.52
C ASN A 146 26.01 -1.84 5.79
N TRP A 147 25.35 -1.32 4.74
CA TRP A 147 24.35 -0.26 4.88
C TRP A 147 22.96 -0.81 5.24
N ILE A 148 22.84 -2.12 5.48
CA ILE A 148 21.62 -2.82 5.87
C ILE A 148 21.81 -3.38 7.27
N HIS A 149 20.88 -3.04 8.18
CA HIS A 149 20.79 -3.68 9.49
C HIS A 149 19.65 -4.71 9.47
N ALA A 150 19.98 -5.99 9.23
CA ALA A 150 19.01 -7.06 9.02
C ALA A 150 18.70 -7.92 10.27
N PRO A 151 19.66 -8.24 11.18
CA PRO A 151 19.42 -9.19 12.26
C PRO A 151 18.33 -8.72 13.23
N ILE A 152 17.56 -9.66 13.76
CA ILE A 152 16.65 -9.43 14.88
C ILE A 152 17.50 -9.19 16.15
N GLY A 153 17.05 -8.30 17.00
CA GLY A 153 17.75 -8.01 18.27
C GLY A 153 16.80 -7.47 19.33
N GLU A 154 17.16 -7.69 20.59
CA GLU A 154 16.43 -7.13 21.74
C GLU A 154 16.51 -5.59 21.68
N GLY A 155 15.37 -4.93 21.92
CA GLY A 155 15.26 -3.46 21.85
C GLY A 155 15.30 -2.86 20.46
N LYS A 156 15.47 -3.67 19.39
CA LYS A 156 15.42 -3.17 18.03
C LYS A 156 13.98 -2.80 17.64
N ARG A 157 13.83 -1.65 16.98
CA ARG A 157 12.55 -1.19 16.44
C ARG A 157 11.99 -2.22 15.45
N GLY A 158 10.70 -2.52 15.57
CA GLY A 158 9.99 -3.36 14.62
C GLY A 158 9.74 -2.64 13.28
N GLY A 159 9.31 -3.41 12.28
CA GLY A 159 9.08 -2.93 10.92
C GLY A 159 10.35 -2.89 10.07
N ALA A 160 10.30 -2.14 8.97
CA ALA A 160 11.40 -1.90 8.04
C ALA A 160 11.33 -0.45 7.56
N PHE A 161 12.46 0.12 7.17
CA PHE A 161 12.53 1.43 6.53
C PHE A 161 13.88 1.65 5.84
N ALA A 162 13.89 2.49 4.80
CA ALA A 162 15.09 3.12 4.26
C ALA A 162 15.13 4.60 4.68
N HIS A 163 16.29 5.11 5.02
CA HIS A 163 16.49 6.50 5.43
C HIS A 163 17.60 7.15 4.62
N PRO A 164 17.34 8.26 3.90
CA PRO A 164 18.31 8.89 2.99
C PRO A 164 19.46 9.59 3.73
N CYS A 165 19.26 9.97 4.99
CA CYS A 165 20.16 10.85 5.75
C CYS A 165 20.29 12.22 5.07
N VAL A 166 21.48 12.53 4.57
CA VAL A 166 21.76 13.75 3.78
C VAL A 166 22.50 13.34 2.49
N PRO A 167 22.41 14.15 1.41
CA PRO A 167 22.99 13.79 0.11
C PRO A 167 24.50 13.49 0.11
N GLU A 168 25.23 14.05 1.07
CA GLU A 168 26.68 13.89 1.20
C GLU A 168 27.12 12.54 1.79
N VAL A 169 26.18 11.80 2.36
CA VAL A 169 26.41 10.43 2.87
C VAL A 169 25.60 9.43 2.05
N HIS A 170 25.29 8.28 2.57
CA HIS A 170 24.52 7.26 1.87
C HIS A 170 23.25 6.91 2.65
N PRO A 171 22.22 6.38 1.97
CA PRO A 171 21.04 5.86 2.65
C PRO A 171 21.38 4.65 3.52
N TYR A 172 20.56 4.42 4.55
CA TYR A 172 20.60 3.25 5.42
C TYR A 172 19.28 2.49 5.33
N VAL A 173 19.37 1.17 5.40
CA VAL A 173 18.20 0.28 5.42
C VAL A 173 18.17 -0.48 6.75
N LEU A 174 16.99 -0.50 7.38
CA LEU A 174 16.70 -1.35 8.53
C LEU A 174 15.59 -2.32 8.16
N VAL A 175 15.82 -3.61 8.37
CA VAL A 175 14.82 -4.67 8.24
C VAL A 175 14.92 -5.62 9.45
N ASN A 176 13.87 -6.40 9.71
CA ASN A 176 13.88 -7.49 10.69
C ASN A 176 13.72 -8.81 9.91
N TYR A 177 14.84 -9.42 9.53
CA TYR A 177 14.87 -10.57 8.64
C TYR A 177 14.76 -11.88 9.40
N THR A 178 13.75 -12.71 9.06
CA THR A 178 13.49 -14.04 9.65
C THR A 178 13.58 -15.18 8.65
N GLY A 179 13.75 -14.87 7.37
CA GLY A 179 13.91 -15.87 6.30
C GLY A 179 12.62 -16.26 5.59
N SER A 180 11.52 -15.52 5.75
CA SER A 180 10.29 -15.78 5.00
C SER A 180 10.35 -15.19 3.58
N LEU A 181 9.50 -15.70 2.66
CA LEU A 181 9.30 -15.08 1.33
C LEU A 181 8.92 -13.60 1.45
N ARG A 182 8.13 -13.25 2.45
CA ARG A 182 7.74 -11.87 2.74
C ARG A 182 8.95 -11.01 3.12
N ASP A 183 9.89 -11.56 3.89
CA ASP A 183 11.07 -10.78 4.29
C ASP A 183 11.98 -10.49 3.08
N VAL A 184 12.06 -11.41 2.11
CA VAL A 184 12.78 -11.15 0.86
C VAL A 184 12.13 -10.01 0.08
N SER A 185 10.79 -9.99 0.01
CA SER A 185 10.03 -8.87 -0.58
C SER A 185 10.26 -7.56 0.18
N THR A 186 10.30 -7.61 1.52
CA THR A 186 10.59 -6.44 2.36
C THR A 186 12.00 -5.90 2.11
N VAL A 187 13.01 -6.78 2.00
CA VAL A 187 14.38 -6.37 1.66
C VAL A 187 14.43 -5.72 0.28
N ALA A 188 13.71 -6.26 -0.71
CA ALA A 188 13.61 -5.67 -2.03
C ALA A 188 12.94 -4.29 -2.00
N HIS A 189 11.87 -4.15 -1.23
CA HIS A 189 11.14 -2.91 -1.02
C HIS A 189 12.05 -1.81 -0.46
N GLU A 190 12.72 -2.09 0.67
CA GLU A 190 13.59 -1.10 1.31
C GLU A 190 14.84 -0.78 0.46
N LEU A 191 15.37 -1.77 -0.27
CA LEU A 191 16.44 -1.51 -1.23
C LEU A 191 15.98 -0.69 -2.43
N GLY A 192 14.72 -0.83 -2.86
CA GLY A 192 14.11 0.03 -3.85
C GLY A 192 14.14 1.50 -3.41
N HIS A 193 13.69 1.79 -2.18
CA HIS A 193 13.85 3.12 -1.57
C HIS A 193 15.32 3.54 -1.51
N GLY A 194 16.21 2.65 -1.05
CA GLY A 194 17.65 2.93 -0.97
C GLY A 194 18.26 3.32 -2.32
N VAL A 195 17.92 2.62 -3.39
CA VAL A 195 18.35 2.95 -4.77
C VAL A 195 17.80 4.30 -5.20
N HIS A 196 16.52 4.57 -4.95
CA HIS A 196 15.90 5.85 -5.26
C HIS A 196 16.61 7.00 -4.55
N GLN A 197 16.76 6.90 -3.23
CA GLN A 197 17.44 7.90 -2.40
C GLN A 197 18.89 8.13 -2.83
N PHE A 198 19.61 7.05 -3.19
CA PHE A 198 20.96 7.14 -3.69
C PHE A 198 21.05 7.90 -5.02
N LEU A 199 20.15 7.64 -5.95
CA LEU A 199 20.11 8.32 -7.24
C LEU A 199 19.66 9.79 -7.09
N ALA A 200 18.66 10.06 -6.27
CA ALA A 200 18.12 11.38 -6.02
C ALA A 200 19.09 12.31 -5.26
N ALA A 201 20.09 11.77 -4.54
CA ALA A 201 21.09 12.55 -3.81
C ALA A 201 21.81 13.59 -4.69
N ALA A 202 21.95 13.32 -5.99
CA ALA A 202 22.53 14.27 -6.96
C ALA A 202 21.75 15.59 -7.09
N GLN A 203 20.48 15.64 -6.68
CA GLN A 203 19.65 16.85 -6.69
C GLN A 203 19.95 17.80 -5.52
N GLY A 204 20.79 17.38 -4.56
CA GLY A 204 21.15 18.18 -3.39
C GLY A 204 20.05 18.21 -2.32
N HIS A 205 20.35 18.87 -1.21
CA HIS A 205 19.57 18.79 0.03
C HIS A 205 18.08 19.18 -0.12
N PHE A 206 17.76 20.16 -0.95
CA PHE A 206 16.38 20.66 -1.06
C PHE A 206 15.52 19.87 -2.05
N ASN A 207 16.11 19.09 -2.95
CA ASN A 207 15.39 18.44 -4.03
C ASN A 207 15.61 16.91 -4.07
N SER A 208 16.39 16.35 -3.15
CA SER A 208 16.59 14.87 -3.08
C SER A 208 15.42 14.14 -2.45
N ASP A 209 14.61 14.82 -1.64
CA ASP A 209 13.41 14.23 -1.04
C ASP A 209 12.27 14.17 -2.06
N THR A 210 11.61 13.03 -2.13
CA THR A 210 10.59 12.75 -3.16
C THR A 210 9.20 12.88 -2.56
N PRO A 211 8.25 13.58 -3.25
CA PRO A 211 6.85 13.62 -2.82
C PRO A 211 6.28 12.22 -2.60
N LEU A 212 5.47 12.07 -1.54
CA LEU A 212 4.90 10.79 -1.10
C LEU A 212 4.27 9.93 -2.22
N PRO A 213 3.51 10.49 -3.18
CA PRO A 213 2.92 9.71 -4.26
C PRO A 213 3.95 9.02 -5.15
N LEU A 214 5.16 9.58 -5.25
CA LEU A 214 6.27 9.02 -6.03
C LEU A 214 7.29 8.25 -5.18
N ALA A 215 7.25 8.39 -3.86
CA ALA A 215 8.22 7.75 -2.96
C ALA A 215 8.22 6.22 -3.11
N GLU A 216 7.02 5.62 -3.29
CA GLU A 216 6.85 4.19 -3.45
C GLU A 216 7.17 3.68 -4.87
N THR A 217 7.50 4.58 -5.80
CA THR A 217 7.74 4.19 -7.21
C THR A 217 8.87 3.17 -7.34
N ALA A 218 9.93 3.33 -6.56
CA ALA A 218 11.07 2.42 -6.61
C ALA A 218 10.89 1.17 -5.75
N SER A 219 10.32 1.31 -4.56
CA SER A 219 10.16 0.22 -3.59
C SER A 219 9.16 -0.85 -4.06
N VAL A 220 7.98 -0.43 -4.48
CA VAL A 220 6.96 -1.36 -4.98
C VAL A 220 7.37 -1.97 -6.32
N PHE A 221 8.07 -1.20 -7.19
CA PHE A 221 8.61 -1.75 -8.44
C PHE A 221 9.66 -2.83 -8.18
N ALA A 222 10.61 -2.58 -7.28
CA ALA A 222 11.62 -3.54 -6.83
C ALA A 222 10.98 -4.81 -6.24
N GLU A 223 9.94 -4.64 -5.44
CA GLU A 223 9.16 -5.74 -4.89
C GLU A 223 8.50 -6.59 -5.98
N LEU A 224 7.94 -5.97 -7.03
CA LEU A 224 7.35 -6.68 -8.17
C LEU A 224 8.38 -7.47 -8.98
N LEU A 225 9.58 -6.93 -9.17
CA LEU A 225 10.67 -7.65 -9.85
C LEU A 225 11.02 -8.93 -9.07
N VAL A 226 11.20 -8.83 -7.76
CA VAL A 226 11.53 -9.96 -6.90
C VAL A 226 10.37 -10.94 -6.80
N PHE A 227 9.12 -10.46 -6.68
CA PHE A 227 7.93 -11.30 -6.69
C PHE A 227 7.87 -12.18 -7.94
N ASN A 228 8.07 -11.61 -9.13
CA ASN A 228 8.06 -12.37 -10.38
C ASN A 228 9.21 -13.39 -10.45
N SER A 229 10.41 -13.03 -9.99
CA SER A 229 11.55 -13.93 -9.93
C SER A 229 11.28 -15.11 -8.96
N GLN A 230 10.72 -14.84 -7.77
CA GLN A 230 10.35 -15.88 -6.82
C GLN A 230 9.24 -16.79 -7.36
N LEU A 231 8.21 -16.20 -7.98
CA LEU A 231 7.09 -16.95 -8.56
C LEU A 231 7.55 -17.91 -9.66
N ALA A 232 8.55 -17.54 -10.46
CA ALA A 232 9.14 -18.39 -11.48
C ALA A 232 9.89 -19.61 -10.91
N LEU A 233 10.37 -19.53 -9.68
CA LEU A 233 11.07 -20.62 -9.00
C LEU A 233 10.13 -21.64 -8.33
N LEU A 234 8.86 -21.27 -8.12
CA LEU A 234 7.88 -22.19 -7.54
C LEU A 234 7.47 -23.22 -8.58
N THR A 235 7.47 -24.49 -8.19
CA THR A 235 7.16 -25.63 -9.08
C THR A 235 5.74 -26.16 -8.91
N SER A 236 5.16 -26.02 -7.72
CA SER A 236 3.78 -26.42 -7.42
C SER A 236 2.78 -25.33 -7.85
N ASP A 237 1.71 -25.74 -8.53
CA ASP A 237 0.62 -24.83 -8.89
C ASP A 237 -0.14 -24.32 -7.67
N GLU A 238 -0.21 -25.12 -6.60
CA GLU A 238 -0.83 -24.73 -5.33
C GLU A 238 -0.01 -23.63 -4.64
N GLU A 239 1.33 -23.80 -4.58
CA GLU A 239 2.23 -22.77 -4.04
C GLU A 239 2.18 -21.49 -4.85
N ARG A 240 2.21 -21.59 -6.18
CA ARG A 240 2.07 -20.42 -7.08
C ARG A 240 0.77 -19.69 -6.83
N ARG A 241 -0.34 -20.42 -6.75
CA ARG A 241 -1.66 -19.83 -6.46
C ARG A 241 -1.68 -19.14 -5.11
N ALA A 242 -1.21 -19.79 -4.05
CA ALA A 242 -1.15 -19.22 -2.72
C ALA A 242 -0.27 -17.95 -2.67
N PHE A 243 0.86 -17.96 -3.37
CA PHE A 243 1.78 -16.81 -3.43
C PHE A 243 1.19 -15.63 -4.20
N ILE A 244 0.49 -15.89 -5.32
CA ILE A 244 -0.24 -14.84 -6.06
C ILE A 244 -1.37 -14.27 -5.19
N CYS A 245 -2.14 -15.11 -4.51
CA CYS A 245 -3.19 -14.66 -3.59
C CYS A 245 -2.63 -13.76 -2.49
N GLN A 246 -1.48 -14.11 -1.90
CA GLN A 246 -0.83 -13.29 -0.88
C GLN A 246 -0.46 -11.90 -1.43
N LYS A 247 0.08 -11.83 -2.66
CA LYS A 247 0.38 -10.54 -3.32
C LYS A 247 -0.89 -9.75 -3.61
N LEU A 248 -1.96 -10.41 -4.09
CA LEU A 248 -3.26 -9.76 -4.31
C LEU A 248 -3.84 -9.19 -3.00
N GLU A 249 -3.74 -9.91 -1.88
CA GLU A 249 -4.19 -9.41 -0.57
C GLU A 249 -3.42 -8.17 -0.13
N SER A 250 -2.12 -8.12 -0.37
CA SER A 250 -1.30 -6.94 -0.13
C SER A 250 -1.77 -5.76 -0.98
N ILE A 251 -1.93 -5.96 -2.29
CA ILE A 251 -2.41 -4.93 -3.22
C ILE A 251 -3.82 -4.46 -2.82
N PHE A 252 -4.72 -5.36 -2.40
CA PHE A 252 -6.07 -4.99 -1.97
C PHE A 252 -6.05 -4.15 -0.69
N ALA A 253 -5.15 -4.45 0.24
CA ALA A 253 -4.97 -3.64 1.43
C ALA A 253 -4.44 -2.23 1.10
N THR A 254 -3.64 -2.11 0.05
CA THR A 254 -3.00 -0.86 -0.39
C THR A 254 -3.91 -0.04 -1.32
N VAL A 255 -4.59 -0.67 -2.27
CA VAL A 255 -5.40 0.04 -3.28
C VAL A 255 -6.86 0.17 -2.83
N PHE A 256 -7.57 -0.94 -2.75
CA PHE A 256 -9.04 -0.91 -2.57
C PHE A 256 -9.45 -0.53 -1.16
N ARG A 257 -8.78 -1.09 -0.14
CA ARG A 257 -9.09 -0.77 1.26
C ARG A 257 -8.78 0.69 1.58
N GLN A 258 -7.64 1.22 1.12
CA GLN A 258 -7.29 2.62 1.36
C GLN A 258 -8.23 3.57 0.63
N THR A 259 -8.69 3.20 -0.58
CA THR A 259 -9.73 3.95 -1.28
C THR A 259 -11.07 3.93 -0.53
N ALA A 260 -11.49 2.79 0.00
CA ALA A 260 -12.70 2.73 0.84
C ALA A 260 -12.55 3.56 2.13
N MET A 261 -11.35 3.60 2.72
CA MET A 261 -11.02 4.47 3.84
C MET A 261 -11.08 5.96 3.46
N ASN A 262 -10.57 6.34 2.29
CA ASN A 262 -10.67 7.72 1.79
C ASN A 262 -12.15 8.13 1.61
N ARG A 263 -12.99 7.23 1.09
CA ARG A 263 -14.45 7.48 0.99
C ARG A 263 -15.09 7.66 2.36
N PHE A 264 -14.67 6.90 3.37
CA PHE A 264 -15.13 7.10 4.74
C PHE A 264 -14.70 8.47 5.29
N GLU A 265 -13.43 8.87 5.12
CA GLU A 265 -12.95 10.19 5.53
C GLU A 265 -13.75 11.31 4.87
N GLN A 266 -14.05 11.17 3.59
CA GLN A 266 -14.88 12.14 2.86
C GLN A 266 -16.24 12.29 3.54
N LEU A 267 -16.97 11.19 3.76
CA LEU A 267 -18.27 11.21 4.41
C LEU A 267 -18.20 11.84 5.81
N MET A 268 -17.17 11.50 6.58
CA MET A 268 -16.92 12.04 7.92
C MET A 268 -16.67 13.56 7.88
N HIS A 269 -15.72 14.03 7.07
CA HIS A 269 -15.35 15.45 7.00
C HIS A 269 -16.48 16.32 6.40
N GLU A 270 -17.13 15.85 5.34
CA GLU A 270 -18.27 16.55 4.73
C GLU A 270 -19.49 16.52 5.64
N GLY A 271 -19.76 15.40 6.29
CA GLY A 271 -20.82 15.28 7.29
C GLY A 271 -20.60 16.22 8.47
N ARG A 272 -19.37 16.32 8.99
CA ARG A 272 -19.01 17.24 10.07
C ARG A 272 -19.21 18.70 9.67
N ARG A 273 -18.89 19.06 8.43
CA ARG A 273 -19.06 20.42 7.88
C ARG A 273 -20.54 20.78 7.71
N SER A 274 -21.36 19.85 7.28
CA SER A 274 -22.76 20.09 6.91
C SER A 274 -23.73 19.96 8.07
N HIS A 275 -23.46 19.04 9.02
CA HIS A 275 -24.41 18.65 10.06
C HIS A 275 -23.91 18.94 11.49
N GLY A 276 -22.68 19.42 11.65
CA GLY A 276 -22.08 19.60 12.96
C GLY A 276 -21.50 18.30 13.53
N GLU A 277 -21.63 18.10 14.85
CA GLU A 277 -21.10 16.92 15.53
C GLU A 277 -21.80 15.63 15.07
N LEU A 278 -21.00 14.60 14.74
CA LEU A 278 -21.47 13.31 14.27
C LEU A 278 -21.56 12.33 15.44
N SER A 279 -22.68 11.61 15.53
CA SER A 279 -22.81 10.51 16.51
C SER A 279 -21.94 9.32 16.09
N SER A 280 -21.58 8.47 17.06
CA SER A 280 -20.89 7.20 16.78
C SER A 280 -21.70 6.32 15.81
N ALA A 281 -23.00 6.27 15.96
CA ALA A 281 -23.88 5.54 15.04
C ALA A 281 -23.76 6.05 13.59
N LYS A 282 -23.65 7.37 13.40
CA LYS A 282 -23.48 7.96 12.07
C LYS A 282 -22.11 7.66 11.47
N LEU A 283 -21.05 7.69 12.28
CA LEU A 283 -19.72 7.28 11.85
C LEU A 283 -19.68 5.78 11.48
N SER A 284 -20.34 4.94 12.25
CA SER A 284 -20.45 3.50 11.97
C SER A 284 -21.26 3.22 10.69
N GLU A 285 -22.32 3.99 10.44
CA GLU A 285 -23.08 3.94 9.18
C GLU A 285 -22.20 4.30 7.98
N TYR A 286 -21.42 5.38 8.06
CA TYR A 286 -20.49 5.78 7.01
C TYR A 286 -19.43 4.72 6.74
N TRP A 287 -18.86 4.15 7.81
CA TRP A 287 -17.90 3.06 7.71
C TRP A 287 -18.48 1.85 7.00
N LEU A 288 -19.60 1.33 7.48
CA LEU A 288 -20.26 0.16 6.88
C LEU A 288 -20.66 0.41 5.43
N THR A 289 -21.12 1.61 5.09
CA THR A 289 -21.47 1.96 3.71
C THR A 289 -20.26 1.80 2.78
N THR A 290 -19.12 2.34 3.15
CA THR A 290 -17.92 2.29 2.28
C THR A 290 -17.29 0.90 2.23
N GLN A 291 -17.31 0.16 3.34
CA GLN A 291 -16.79 -1.20 3.38
C GLN A 291 -17.70 -2.20 2.63
N ARG A 292 -19.01 -2.07 2.76
CA ARG A 292 -19.99 -2.88 2.00
C ARG A 292 -19.90 -2.62 0.51
N ALA A 293 -19.66 -1.38 0.09
CA ALA A 293 -19.43 -1.07 -1.32
C ALA A 293 -18.21 -1.81 -1.87
N MET A 294 -17.11 -1.87 -1.10
CA MET A 294 -15.87 -2.54 -1.50
C MET A 294 -15.99 -4.07 -1.51
N PHE A 295 -16.64 -4.68 -0.51
CA PHE A 295 -16.72 -6.13 -0.39
C PHE A 295 -17.93 -6.75 -1.10
N GLY A 296 -18.96 -5.95 -1.40
CA GLY A 296 -20.26 -6.48 -1.86
C GLY A 296 -20.82 -7.50 -0.86
N ASP A 297 -21.44 -8.55 -1.39
CA ASP A 297 -21.98 -9.66 -0.61
C ASP A 297 -20.98 -10.79 -0.35
N THR A 298 -19.70 -10.61 -0.74
CA THR A 298 -18.69 -11.67 -0.67
C THR A 298 -18.07 -11.84 0.70
N VAL A 299 -18.10 -10.80 1.52
CA VAL A 299 -17.70 -10.81 2.93
C VAL A 299 -18.83 -10.25 3.78
N GLN A 300 -19.26 -11.02 4.78
CA GLN A 300 -20.32 -10.61 5.69
C GLN A 300 -19.76 -9.59 6.69
N LEU A 301 -20.33 -8.38 6.68
CA LEU A 301 -20.00 -7.31 7.61
C LEU A 301 -21.17 -7.13 8.58
N GLY A 302 -21.03 -7.67 9.79
CA GLY A 302 -21.98 -7.47 10.88
C GLY A 302 -21.97 -6.03 11.39
N ASP A 303 -22.99 -5.68 12.17
CA ASP A 303 -23.08 -4.34 12.78
C ASP A 303 -21.94 -4.08 13.79
N ASP A 304 -21.40 -5.15 14.37
CA ASP A 304 -20.22 -5.14 15.23
C ASP A 304 -18.96 -4.63 14.53
N TYR A 305 -18.84 -4.81 13.21
CA TYR A 305 -17.77 -4.23 12.40
C TYR A 305 -17.91 -2.70 12.23
N GLY A 306 -19.07 -2.16 12.54
CA GLY A 306 -19.36 -0.74 12.40
C GLY A 306 -18.41 0.19 13.17
N ILE A 307 -17.91 -0.22 14.34
CA ILE A 307 -17.00 0.60 15.17
C ILE A 307 -15.54 0.59 14.71
N TRP A 308 -15.17 -0.24 13.75
CA TRP A 308 -13.76 -0.44 13.35
C TRP A 308 -13.11 0.77 12.65
N TRP A 309 -13.86 1.82 12.30
CA TRP A 309 -13.29 3.11 11.89
C TRP A 309 -12.35 3.68 12.96
N SER A 310 -12.65 3.44 14.23
CA SER A 310 -12.03 4.11 15.37
C SER A 310 -10.61 3.66 15.70
N TYR A 311 -10.13 2.53 15.14
CA TYR A 311 -8.75 2.08 15.35
C TYR A 311 -7.77 2.51 14.26
N ILE A 312 -8.22 3.22 13.22
CA ILE A 312 -7.37 3.62 12.10
C ILE A 312 -6.59 4.89 12.47
N PRO A 313 -5.27 4.80 12.70
CA PRO A 313 -4.50 5.95 13.17
C PRO A 313 -4.36 7.06 12.14
N HIS A 314 -4.41 6.76 10.85
CA HIS A 314 -4.28 7.73 9.76
C HIS A 314 -5.35 8.82 9.83
N PHE A 315 -6.58 8.49 10.19
CA PHE A 315 -7.66 9.46 10.32
C PHE A 315 -7.42 10.50 11.40
N LEU A 316 -6.58 10.17 12.40
CA LEU A 316 -6.23 11.06 13.51
C LEU A 316 -4.97 11.88 13.22
N SER A 317 -3.93 11.22 12.69
CA SER A 317 -2.60 11.82 12.55
C SER A 317 -2.38 12.54 11.22
N THR A 318 -3.03 12.06 10.13
CA THR A 318 -2.73 12.52 8.78
C THR A 318 -4.00 12.48 7.90
N PRO A 319 -5.01 13.32 8.18
CA PRO A 319 -6.27 13.31 7.46
C PRO A 319 -6.10 13.50 5.95
N GLY A 320 -6.78 12.68 5.17
CA GLY A 320 -6.73 12.71 3.70
C GLY A 320 -5.54 11.98 3.08
N TYR A 321 -4.64 11.39 3.87
CA TYR A 321 -3.41 10.76 3.38
C TYR A 321 -3.65 9.44 2.63
N VAL A 322 -4.64 8.66 3.03
CA VAL A 322 -4.75 7.22 2.67
C VAL A 322 -4.83 6.94 1.17
N TYR A 323 -5.31 7.87 0.34
CA TYR A 323 -5.31 7.67 -1.11
C TYR A 323 -3.89 7.57 -1.72
N SER A 324 -2.88 8.14 -1.05
CA SER A 324 -1.49 8.12 -1.53
C SER A 324 -0.95 6.70 -1.68
N TYR A 325 -1.44 5.77 -0.86
CA TYR A 325 -1.12 4.35 -1.00
C TYR A 325 -1.64 3.77 -2.32
N ALA A 326 -2.92 4.01 -2.64
CA ALA A 326 -3.52 3.56 -3.89
C ALA A 326 -2.87 4.23 -5.11
N PHE A 327 -2.52 5.51 -4.99
CA PHE A 327 -1.82 6.26 -6.01
C PHE A 327 -0.47 5.60 -6.34
N GLY A 328 0.37 5.40 -5.35
CA GLY A 328 1.71 4.82 -5.53
C GLY A 328 1.66 3.41 -6.11
N GLU A 329 0.82 2.53 -5.55
CA GLU A 329 0.69 1.15 -6.03
C GLU A 329 0.19 1.09 -7.48
N LEU A 330 -0.87 1.83 -7.84
CA LEU A 330 -1.41 1.81 -9.21
C LEU A 330 -0.47 2.48 -10.22
N LEU A 331 0.23 3.55 -9.82
CA LEU A 331 1.27 4.14 -10.65
C LEU A 331 2.35 3.10 -10.99
N VAL A 332 2.83 2.38 -9.99
CA VAL A 332 3.87 1.37 -10.17
C VAL A 332 3.39 0.20 -11.03
N LEU A 333 2.18 -0.29 -10.80
CA LEU A 333 1.60 -1.36 -11.62
C LEU A 333 1.46 -0.92 -13.09
N ALA A 334 1.06 0.33 -13.34
CA ALA A 334 0.98 0.88 -14.70
C ALA A 334 2.38 1.05 -15.32
N LEU A 335 3.37 1.54 -14.58
CA LEU A 335 4.77 1.62 -15.02
C LEU A 335 5.35 0.24 -15.33
N TYR A 336 5.05 -0.75 -14.49
CA TYR A 336 5.46 -2.13 -14.74
C TYR A 336 4.82 -2.70 -16.02
N GLY A 337 3.55 -2.38 -16.27
CA GLY A 337 2.87 -2.70 -17.52
C GLY A 337 3.57 -2.08 -18.74
N LEU A 338 4.01 -0.83 -18.64
CA LEU A 338 4.79 -0.15 -19.70
C LEU A 338 6.17 -0.82 -19.89
N TYR A 339 6.86 -1.16 -18.81
CA TYR A 339 8.13 -1.91 -18.89
C TYR A 339 7.97 -3.22 -19.64
N ARG A 340 6.91 -3.98 -19.39
CA ARG A 340 6.63 -5.24 -20.13
C ARG A 340 6.41 -5.02 -21.63
N GLN A 341 5.99 -3.83 -22.05
CA GLN A 341 5.74 -3.47 -23.44
C GLN A 341 6.96 -2.87 -24.14
N GLU A 342 7.68 -1.96 -23.47
CA GLU A 342 8.77 -1.18 -24.06
C GLU A 342 10.15 -1.86 -23.88
N GLY A 343 10.34 -2.64 -22.80
CA GLY A 343 11.61 -3.27 -22.47
C GLY A 343 12.71 -2.28 -22.11
N GLU A 344 13.90 -2.44 -22.68
CA GLU A 344 15.11 -1.66 -22.34
C GLU A 344 14.95 -0.13 -22.48
N PRO A 345 14.24 0.42 -23.49
CA PRO A 345 13.99 1.87 -23.58
C PRO A 345 13.28 2.48 -22.36
N PHE A 346 12.44 1.69 -21.66
CA PHE A 346 11.79 2.11 -20.45
C PHE A 346 12.80 2.31 -19.29
N VAL A 347 13.80 1.43 -19.20
CA VAL A 347 14.75 1.40 -18.07
C VAL A 347 15.50 2.73 -17.90
N ALA A 348 15.97 3.31 -19.01
CA ALA A 348 16.68 4.59 -18.99
C ALA A 348 15.77 5.72 -18.42
N LYS A 349 14.53 5.84 -18.93
CA LYS A 349 13.55 6.82 -18.46
C LYS A 349 13.24 6.62 -16.97
N TYR A 350 13.14 5.36 -16.54
CA TYR A 350 12.84 5.04 -15.15
C TYR A 350 13.97 5.44 -14.18
N LEU A 351 15.23 5.19 -14.55
CA LEU A 351 16.36 5.64 -13.74
C LEU A 351 16.46 7.17 -13.68
N GLU A 352 16.11 7.88 -14.77
CA GLU A 352 16.01 9.34 -14.79
C GLU A 352 14.90 9.85 -13.88
N LEU A 353 13.73 9.18 -13.86
CA LEU A 353 12.64 9.47 -12.93
C LEU A 353 13.12 9.38 -11.48
N LEU A 354 13.81 8.28 -11.10
CA LEU A 354 14.33 8.10 -9.75
C LEU A 354 15.40 9.15 -9.41
N ALA A 355 16.30 9.44 -10.35
CA ALA A 355 17.38 10.41 -10.14
C ALA A 355 16.89 11.86 -10.03
N ALA A 356 15.67 12.14 -10.46
CA ALA A 356 15.09 13.48 -10.36
C ALA A 356 14.63 13.85 -8.92
N GLY A 357 14.42 12.86 -8.04
CA GLY A 357 13.94 13.13 -6.68
C GLY A 357 12.69 14.01 -6.67
N GLY A 358 12.68 15.07 -5.85
CA GLY A 358 11.62 16.08 -5.78
C GLY A 358 11.90 17.35 -6.56
N SER A 359 12.78 17.31 -7.56
CA SER A 359 13.16 18.51 -8.32
C SER A 359 12.10 19.02 -9.30
N ARG A 360 11.09 18.22 -9.61
CA ARG A 360 10.00 18.53 -10.54
C ARG A 360 8.69 17.89 -10.05
N SER A 361 7.58 18.46 -10.50
CA SER A 361 6.25 17.94 -10.17
C SER A 361 6.02 16.51 -10.69
N PRO A 362 5.11 15.71 -10.07
CA PRO A 362 4.75 14.39 -10.57
C PRO A 362 4.30 14.40 -12.05
N TYR A 363 3.63 15.45 -12.49
CA TYR A 363 3.17 15.61 -13.87
C TYR A 363 4.32 15.71 -14.87
N GLU A 364 5.33 16.53 -14.55
CA GLU A 364 6.52 16.70 -15.39
C GLU A 364 7.39 15.44 -15.42
N LEU A 365 7.53 14.76 -14.26
CA LEU A 365 8.33 13.54 -14.14
C LEU A 365 7.73 12.36 -14.92
N LEU A 366 6.41 12.29 -15.05
CA LEU A 366 5.71 11.21 -15.72
C LEU A 366 5.43 11.48 -17.22
N GLN A 367 5.64 12.72 -17.69
CA GLN A 367 5.47 13.08 -19.10
C GLN A 367 6.30 12.22 -20.08
N PRO A 368 7.59 11.88 -19.80
CA PRO A 368 8.39 11.03 -20.70
C PRO A 368 7.83 9.64 -20.95
N PHE A 369 6.93 9.18 -20.07
CA PHE A 369 6.22 7.89 -20.20
C PHE A 369 4.88 8.02 -20.93
N GLY A 370 4.51 9.22 -21.39
CA GLY A 370 3.20 9.49 -21.97
C GLY A 370 2.04 9.33 -20.98
N ILE A 371 2.30 9.54 -19.69
CA ILE A 371 1.32 9.40 -18.61
C ILE A 371 0.58 10.72 -18.40
N ASP A 372 -0.75 10.65 -18.47
CA ASP A 372 -1.68 11.67 -18.01
C ASP A 372 -2.39 11.20 -16.75
N LEU A 373 -2.02 11.78 -15.61
CA LEU A 373 -2.58 11.44 -14.29
C LEU A 373 -4.07 11.80 -14.16
N ASP A 374 -4.57 12.71 -14.99
CA ASP A 374 -5.98 13.12 -15.02
C ASP A 374 -6.85 12.20 -15.90
N SER A 375 -6.24 11.23 -16.56
CA SER A 375 -6.93 10.28 -17.44
C SER A 375 -7.35 9.02 -16.69
N PRO A 376 -8.66 8.68 -16.65
CA PRO A 376 -9.11 7.40 -16.11
C PRO A 376 -8.44 6.19 -16.77
N ALA A 377 -8.12 6.29 -18.07
CA ALA A 377 -7.48 5.22 -18.83
C ALA A 377 -6.07 4.87 -18.30
N PHE A 378 -5.37 5.84 -17.70
CA PHE A 378 -4.10 5.56 -17.07
C PHE A 378 -4.25 4.64 -15.84
N TRP A 379 -5.16 4.97 -14.95
CA TRP A 379 -5.41 4.19 -13.73
C TRP A 379 -5.96 2.79 -14.04
N GLN A 380 -6.74 2.66 -15.12
CA GLN A 380 -7.22 1.35 -15.58
C GLN A 380 -6.07 0.42 -16.02
N LYS A 381 -4.93 0.94 -16.49
CA LYS A 381 -3.75 0.09 -16.79
C LYS A 381 -3.23 -0.63 -15.56
N GLY A 382 -3.09 0.08 -14.43
CA GLY A 382 -2.69 -0.53 -13.16
C GLY A 382 -3.71 -1.56 -12.66
N LEU A 383 -5.00 -1.23 -12.74
CA LEU A 383 -6.09 -2.14 -12.35
C LEU A 383 -6.15 -3.39 -13.24
N THR A 384 -5.80 -3.28 -14.52
CA THR A 384 -5.71 -4.43 -15.45
C THR A 384 -4.62 -5.41 -15.01
N VAL A 385 -3.47 -4.92 -14.54
CA VAL A 385 -2.41 -5.80 -14.00
C VAL A 385 -2.91 -6.59 -12.79
N ILE A 386 -3.69 -5.97 -11.91
CA ILE A 386 -4.31 -6.66 -10.76
C ILE A 386 -5.28 -7.74 -11.26
N GLU A 387 -6.09 -7.42 -12.25
CA GLU A 387 -7.06 -8.36 -12.84
C GLU A 387 -6.37 -9.55 -13.55
N GLU A 388 -5.26 -9.31 -14.26
CA GLU A 388 -4.43 -10.37 -14.85
C GLU A 388 -3.90 -11.34 -13.76
N MET A 389 -3.48 -10.80 -12.61
CA MET A 389 -3.05 -11.63 -11.47
C MET A 389 -4.22 -12.44 -10.89
N LEU A 390 -5.40 -11.82 -10.75
CA LEU A 390 -6.61 -12.48 -10.25
C LEU A 390 -7.04 -13.63 -11.17
N THR A 391 -7.05 -13.43 -12.47
CA THR A 391 -7.41 -14.46 -13.46
C THR A 391 -6.53 -15.73 -13.35
N ARG A 392 -5.28 -15.59 -12.88
CA ARG A 392 -4.37 -16.73 -12.67
C ARG A 392 -4.74 -17.61 -11.46
N VAL A 393 -5.60 -17.14 -10.58
CA VAL A 393 -6.00 -17.86 -9.35
C VAL A 393 -7.47 -18.25 -9.32
N GLU A 394 -8.29 -17.76 -10.26
CA GLU A 394 -9.68 -18.15 -10.47
C GLU A 394 -9.80 -19.58 -10.99
#